data_4c56ae899c897766b85a2ddbd9cc5f42
#
_entry.id   4c56ae899c897766b85a2ddbd9cc5f42
#
_cell.length_a   1.000
_cell.length_b   1.000
_cell.length_c   1.000
_cell.angle_alpha   90.00
_cell.angle_beta   90.00
_cell.angle_gamma   90.00
#
_symmetry.space_group_name_H-M   'P 1'
#
loop_
_entity.id
_entity.type
_entity.pdbx_description
1 polymer ?
#
loop_
_entity_poly.entity_id
_entity_poly.type
_entity_poly.pdbx_seq_one_letter_code
_entity_poly.pdbx_strand_id
1 'polypeptide(L)'
;MARFLRKIPVANLLVAVACALLLAACSKDDIKPDMRLVEAFVEVRIIEQTYGAEAPAGRLARQEALKKYGYTTESFTQACDAVLNDDAMWLPFERAVTERIDSLLGIPKPVKEKKKGDKK
;
A
#
# COMPACT_ATOMS: atom_id res chain seq x y z
N MET A 1 -26.00 45.30 -7.26
CA MET A 1 -24.66 45.05 -7.63
C MET A 1 -23.78 44.65 -6.52
N ALA A 2 -23.79 45.36 -5.45
CA ALA A 2 -22.93 45.01 -4.37
C ALA A 2 -23.18 43.61 -3.86
N ARG A 3 -24.44 43.20 -3.72
CA ARG A 3 -24.69 41.89 -3.28
C ARG A 3 -24.28 40.88 -4.30
N PHE A 4 -24.33 41.25 -5.55
CA PHE A 4 -23.91 40.33 -6.55
C PHE A 4 -22.43 40.06 -6.41
N LEU A 5 -21.66 41.11 -6.18
CA LEU A 5 -20.25 40.95 -6.00
C LEU A 5 -19.94 40.12 -4.72
N ARG A 6 -20.73 40.32 -3.69
CA ARG A 6 -20.49 39.55 -2.51
C ARG A 6 -20.73 38.10 -2.74
N LYS A 7 -21.73 37.77 -3.53
CA LYS A 7 -21.98 36.38 -3.78
C LYS A 7 -20.84 35.72 -4.51
N ILE A 8 -20.29 36.39 -5.46
CA ILE A 8 -19.20 35.81 -6.21
C ILE A 8 -17.98 35.50 -5.34
N PRO A 9 -17.54 36.41 -4.49
CA PRO A 9 -16.41 36.10 -3.63
C PRO A 9 -16.65 34.92 -2.72
N VAL A 10 -17.86 34.80 -2.19
CA VAL A 10 -18.15 33.70 -1.31
C VAL A 10 -18.10 32.40 -2.06
N ALA A 11 -18.65 32.36 -3.25
CA ALA A 11 -18.62 31.15 -4.06
C ALA A 11 -17.19 30.79 -4.41
N ASN A 12 -16.40 31.77 -4.76
CA ASN A 12 -15.01 31.51 -5.09
C ASN A 12 -14.26 30.99 -3.88
N LEU A 13 -14.57 31.50 -2.71
CA LEU A 13 -13.91 31.06 -1.51
C LEU A 13 -14.23 29.60 -1.25
N LEU A 14 -15.48 29.22 -1.39
CA LEU A 14 -15.87 27.83 -1.20
C LEU A 14 -15.18 26.91 -2.19
N VAL A 15 -15.11 27.33 -3.42
CA VAL A 15 -14.45 26.52 -4.43
C VAL A 15 -12.97 26.40 -4.12
N ALA A 16 -12.35 27.47 -3.68
CA ALA A 16 -10.94 27.43 -3.35
C ALA A 16 -10.68 26.48 -2.18
N VAL A 17 -11.55 26.51 -1.18
CA VAL A 17 -11.39 25.62 -0.05
C VAL A 17 -11.56 24.17 -0.48
N ALA A 18 -12.56 23.92 -1.32
CA ALA A 18 -12.77 22.56 -1.79
C ALA A 18 -11.59 22.06 -2.59
N CYS A 19 -11.02 22.92 -3.43
CA CYS A 19 -9.86 22.51 -4.21
C CYS A 19 -8.67 22.24 -3.31
N ALA A 20 -8.49 23.05 -2.29
CA ALA A 20 -7.39 22.84 -1.38
C ALA A 20 -7.53 21.51 -0.65
N LEU A 21 -8.75 21.16 -0.27
CA LEU A 21 -8.97 19.89 0.39
C LEU A 21 -8.69 18.73 -0.55
N LEU A 22 -9.06 18.87 -1.80
CA LEU A 22 -8.80 17.82 -2.76
C LEU A 22 -7.30 17.66 -2.99
N LEU A 23 -6.58 18.76 -3.06
CA LEU A 23 -5.15 18.68 -3.24
C LEU A 23 -4.49 18.03 -2.04
N ALA A 24 -4.95 18.37 -0.86
CA ALA A 24 -4.39 17.76 0.33
C ALA A 24 -4.66 16.27 0.32
N ALA A 25 -5.84 15.86 -0.12
CA ALA A 25 -6.15 14.45 -0.18
C ALA A 25 -5.31 13.76 -1.23
N CYS A 26 -5.02 14.45 -2.33
CA CYS A 26 -4.25 13.84 -3.37
C CYS A 26 -2.78 13.73 -3.03
N SER A 27 -2.29 14.62 -2.23
CA SER A 27 -0.88 14.61 -1.93
C SER A 27 -0.55 13.68 -0.80
N LYS A 28 -1.30 12.63 -0.65
CA LYS A 28 -1.11 11.78 0.40
C LYS A 28 -0.05 10.85 0.19
N ASP A 29 0.96 10.88 0.86
CA ASP A 29 1.96 9.90 0.83
C ASP A 29 1.78 8.94 1.93
N ASP A 30 0.79 9.16 2.74
CA ASP A 30 0.61 8.29 3.85
C ASP A 30 -0.44 7.27 3.60
N ILE A 31 -0.65 6.87 2.37
CA ILE A 31 -1.52 5.75 2.08
C ILE A 31 -0.88 4.52 2.67
N LYS A 32 -1.59 3.84 3.52
CA LYS A 32 -1.06 2.68 4.17
C LYS A 32 -1.64 1.44 3.55
N PRO A 33 -0.81 0.48 3.19
CA PRO A 33 -1.31 -0.75 2.63
C PRO A 33 -2.00 -1.57 3.72
N ASP A 34 -2.83 -2.48 3.29
CA ASP A 34 -3.47 -3.41 4.21
C ASP A 34 -2.40 -4.38 4.69
N MET A 35 -1.98 -4.25 5.93
CA MET A 35 -0.89 -5.07 6.43
C MET A 35 -1.27 -6.54 6.51
N ARG A 36 -2.54 -6.86 6.65
CA ARG A 36 -2.96 -8.24 6.61
C ARG A 36 -2.65 -8.83 5.24
N LEU A 37 -2.93 -8.08 4.18
CA LEU A 37 -2.62 -8.54 2.85
C LEU A 37 -1.11 -8.62 2.64
N VAL A 38 -0.36 -7.67 3.17
CA VAL A 38 1.09 -7.69 3.04
C VAL A 38 1.64 -8.95 3.70
N GLU A 39 1.21 -9.26 4.91
CA GLU A 39 1.72 -10.44 5.60
C GLU A 39 1.35 -11.72 4.86
N ALA A 40 0.12 -11.81 4.39
CA ALA A 40 -0.31 -12.98 3.65
C ALA A 40 0.50 -13.14 2.37
N PHE A 41 0.71 -12.03 1.67
CA PHE A 41 1.46 -12.06 0.42
C PHE A 41 2.89 -12.51 0.66
N VAL A 42 3.53 -12.00 1.70
CA VAL A 42 4.90 -12.37 2.01
C VAL A 42 4.97 -13.86 2.35
N GLU A 43 4.04 -14.33 3.14
CA GLU A 43 4.08 -15.74 3.53
C GLU A 43 3.86 -16.64 2.34
N VAL A 44 2.95 -16.27 1.45
CA VAL A 44 2.73 -17.05 0.24
C VAL A 44 4.00 -17.07 -0.61
N ARG A 45 4.69 -15.94 -0.73
CA ARG A 45 5.92 -15.91 -1.51
C ARG A 45 6.98 -16.81 -0.90
N ILE A 46 7.09 -16.82 0.42
CA ILE A 46 8.06 -17.67 1.07
C ILE A 46 7.73 -19.13 0.82
N ILE A 47 6.45 -19.48 0.90
CA ILE A 47 6.03 -20.85 0.67
C ILE A 47 6.34 -21.26 -0.76
N GLU A 48 6.10 -20.37 -1.72
CA GLU A 48 6.37 -20.69 -3.10
C GLU A 48 7.87 -20.86 -3.36
N GLN A 49 8.67 -20.08 -2.65
CA GLN A 49 10.11 -20.25 -2.78
C GLN A 49 10.59 -21.54 -2.15
N THR A 50 9.95 -21.95 -1.08
CA THR A 50 10.36 -23.13 -0.35
C THR A 50 9.94 -24.42 -1.04
N TYR A 51 8.69 -24.46 -1.48
CA TYR A 51 8.16 -25.71 -2.03
C TYR A 51 8.01 -25.71 -3.55
N GLY A 52 8.02 -24.55 -4.14
CA GLY A 52 7.66 -24.44 -5.55
C GLY A 52 6.19 -24.17 -5.70
N ALA A 53 5.84 -23.37 -6.69
CA ALA A 53 4.45 -22.94 -6.84
C ALA A 53 3.52 -24.09 -7.20
N GLU A 54 4.05 -25.11 -7.89
CA GLU A 54 3.21 -26.18 -8.37
C GLU A 54 3.18 -27.40 -7.46
N ALA A 55 4.03 -27.46 -6.47
CA ALA A 55 4.10 -28.67 -5.65
C ALA A 55 2.83 -28.82 -4.81
N PRO A 56 2.33 -30.03 -4.62
CA PRO A 56 1.14 -30.21 -3.79
C PRO A 56 1.35 -29.74 -2.35
N ALA A 57 2.52 -29.97 -1.78
CA ALA A 57 2.80 -29.50 -0.43
C ALA A 57 2.78 -27.99 -0.38
N GLY A 58 3.26 -27.33 -1.43
CA GLY A 58 3.21 -25.87 -1.49
C GLY A 58 1.80 -25.36 -1.58
N ARG A 59 0.95 -26.04 -2.35
CA ARG A 59 -0.43 -25.60 -2.45
C ARG A 59 -1.15 -25.71 -1.13
N LEU A 60 -0.90 -26.80 -0.41
CA LEU A 60 -1.56 -26.98 0.87
C LEU A 60 -1.05 -25.96 1.88
N ALA A 61 0.26 -25.73 1.92
CA ALA A 61 0.82 -24.75 2.83
C ALA A 61 0.29 -23.36 2.52
N ARG A 62 0.11 -23.04 1.23
CA ARG A 62 -0.41 -21.74 0.86
C ARG A 62 -1.86 -21.58 1.31
N GLN A 63 -2.66 -22.61 1.15
CA GLN A 63 -4.03 -22.54 1.60
C GLN A 63 -4.12 -22.33 3.09
N GLU A 64 -3.27 -23.00 3.85
CA GLU A 64 -3.29 -22.84 5.29
C GLU A 64 -2.81 -21.47 5.70
N ALA A 65 -1.79 -20.94 5.02
CA ALA A 65 -1.32 -19.62 5.32
C ALA A 65 -2.41 -18.58 5.04
N LEU A 66 -3.09 -18.71 3.91
CA LEU A 66 -4.14 -17.77 3.59
C LEU A 66 -5.27 -17.84 4.60
N LYS A 67 -5.62 -19.05 5.03
CA LYS A 67 -6.68 -19.21 6.00
C LYS A 67 -6.32 -18.53 7.31
N LYS A 68 -5.07 -18.57 7.68
CA LYS A 68 -4.62 -17.94 8.90
C LYS A 68 -4.92 -16.43 8.86
N TYR A 69 -4.84 -15.83 7.68
CA TYR A 69 -5.11 -14.41 7.54
C TYR A 69 -6.54 -14.12 7.12
N GLY A 70 -7.37 -15.14 7.08
CA GLY A 70 -8.78 -14.93 6.75
C GLY A 70 -9.09 -14.85 5.26
N TYR A 71 -8.21 -15.40 4.43
CA TYR A 71 -8.43 -15.37 3.00
C TYR A 71 -8.70 -16.75 2.44
N THR A 72 -9.48 -16.80 1.39
CA THR A 72 -9.51 -17.96 0.50
C THR A 72 -8.58 -17.64 -0.64
N THR A 73 -8.30 -18.60 -1.48
CA THR A 73 -7.48 -18.36 -2.65
C THR A 73 -8.12 -17.27 -3.51
N GLU A 74 -9.43 -17.32 -3.67
CA GLU A 74 -10.10 -16.34 -4.51
C GLU A 74 -10.09 -14.96 -3.89
N SER A 75 -10.39 -14.84 -2.61
CA SER A 75 -10.42 -13.53 -2.01
C SER A 75 -9.02 -12.92 -1.95
N PHE A 76 -8.01 -13.75 -1.78
CA PHE A 76 -6.64 -13.25 -1.80
C PHE A 76 -6.27 -12.74 -3.18
N THR A 77 -6.62 -13.48 -4.23
CA THR A 77 -6.33 -13.05 -5.59
C THR A 77 -7.06 -11.75 -5.89
N GLN A 78 -8.30 -11.63 -5.46
CA GLN A 78 -9.04 -10.40 -5.70
C GLN A 78 -8.40 -9.22 -4.97
N ALA A 79 -7.94 -9.44 -3.74
CA ALA A 79 -7.30 -8.38 -3.00
C ALA A 79 -6.00 -7.95 -3.66
N CYS A 80 -5.23 -8.91 -4.16
CA CYS A 80 -3.99 -8.57 -4.85
C CYS A 80 -4.27 -7.82 -6.14
N ASP A 81 -5.29 -8.24 -6.88
CA ASP A 81 -5.64 -7.56 -8.12
C ASP A 81 -6.07 -6.12 -7.85
N ALA A 82 -6.80 -5.90 -6.76
CA ALA A 82 -7.23 -4.57 -6.43
C ALA A 82 -6.02 -3.65 -6.19
N VAL A 83 -4.99 -4.16 -5.54
CA VAL A 83 -3.80 -3.38 -5.31
C VAL A 83 -3.04 -3.15 -6.61
N LEU A 84 -2.92 -4.18 -7.44
CA LEU A 84 -2.21 -4.04 -8.69
C LEU A 84 -2.86 -3.04 -9.64
N ASN A 85 -4.17 -2.93 -9.56
CA ASN A 85 -4.88 -2.03 -10.43
C ASN A 85 -5.07 -0.64 -9.86
N ASP A 86 -4.47 -0.36 -8.71
CA ASP A 86 -4.61 0.92 -8.07
C ASP A 86 -3.24 1.55 -7.98
N ASP A 87 -2.98 2.53 -8.83
CA ASP A 87 -1.67 3.16 -8.88
C ASP A 87 -1.26 3.75 -7.54
N ALA A 88 -2.20 4.24 -6.78
CA ALA A 88 -1.88 4.87 -5.51
C ALA A 88 -1.50 3.84 -4.46
N MET A 89 -2.00 2.62 -4.57
CA MET A 89 -1.75 1.59 -3.58
C MET A 89 -0.57 0.70 -3.91
N TRP A 90 -0.24 0.61 -5.19
CA TRP A 90 0.78 -0.36 -5.60
C TRP A 90 2.13 -0.12 -4.96
N LEU A 91 2.62 1.10 -5.02
CA LEU A 91 3.95 1.40 -4.51
C LEU A 91 4.04 1.27 -2.99
N PRO A 92 3.08 1.78 -2.20
CA PRO A 92 3.12 1.53 -0.77
C PRO A 92 3.04 0.05 -0.42
N PHE A 93 2.27 -0.72 -1.18
CA PHE A 93 2.17 -2.15 -0.92
C PHE A 93 3.50 -2.84 -1.21
N GLU A 94 4.10 -2.54 -2.35
CA GLU A 94 5.36 -3.15 -2.71
C GLU A 94 6.45 -2.80 -1.70
N ARG A 95 6.44 -1.56 -1.24
CA ARG A 95 7.41 -1.12 -0.26
C ARG A 95 7.24 -1.89 1.05
N ALA A 96 6.00 -2.07 1.49
CA ALA A 96 5.73 -2.79 2.70
C ALA A 96 6.13 -4.26 2.58
N VAL A 97 5.89 -4.87 1.42
CA VAL A 97 6.29 -6.24 1.19
C VAL A 97 7.81 -6.38 1.26
N THR A 98 8.51 -5.46 0.61
CA THR A 98 9.96 -5.51 0.61
C THR A 98 10.52 -5.34 2.02
N GLU A 99 9.98 -4.41 2.76
CA GLU A 99 10.45 -4.19 4.12
C GLU A 99 10.19 -5.41 4.98
N ARG A 100 9.08 -6.06 4.79
CA ARG A 100 8.78 -7.23 5.59
C ARG A 100 9.72 -8.39 5.25
N ILE A 101 9.98 -8.58 3.97
CA ILE A 101 10.89 -9.63 3.57
C ILE A 101 12.29 -9.35 4.09
N ASP A 102 12.75 -8.10 3.98
CA ASP A 102 14.06 -7.75 4.48
C ASP A 102 14.15 -7.98 5.98
N SER A 103 13.09 -7.67 6.69
CA SER A 103 13.06 -7.88 8.11
C SER A 103 13.20 -9.37 8.46
N LEU A 104 12.50 -10.20 7.70
CA LEU A 104 12.55 -11.64 7.96
C LEU A 104 13.91 -12.23 7.58
N LEU A 105 14.58 -11.65 6.61
CA LEU A 105 15.89 -12.14 6.23
C LEU A 105 17.01 -11.52 7.07
N GLY A 106 16.68 -10.61 7.94
CA GLY A 106 17.69 -9.95 8.75
C GLY A 106 18.47 -8.88 8.04
N ILE A 107 17.96 -8.39 6.91
CA ILE A 107 18.64 -7.35 6.18
C ILE A 107 18.33 -6.00 6.82
N PRO A 108 19.36 -5.24 7.18
CA PRO A 108 19.08 -3.95 7.83
C PRO A 108 18.46 -2.99 6.85
N LYS A 109 17.61 -2.13 7.37
CA LYS A 109 16.98 -1.15 6.52
C LYS A 109 17.98 -0.15 6.05
N PRO A 110 17.82 0.35 4.85
CA PRO A 110 18.71 1.40 4.36
C PRO A 110 18.57 2.61 5.24
N VAL A 111 19.67 3.18 5.62
CA VAL A 111 19.63 4.28 6.50
C VAL A 111 19.38 5.53 5.76
N LYS A 112 18.43 6.30 6.20
CA LYS A 112 18.16 7.50 5.53
C LYS A 112 19.08 8.56 5.88
N GLU A 113 19.95 8.33 6.77
CA GLU A 113 20.74 9.39 7.19
C GLU A 113 21.68 9.79 6.18
N LYS A 114 21.70 9.16 5.10
CA LYS A 114 22.51 9.67 4.12
C LYS A 114 22.14 11.03 3.83
N LYS A 115 20.98 11.44 4.17
CA LYS A 115 20.70 12.76 3.97
C LYS A 115 21.52 13.56 4.82
N LYS A 116 21.85 13.11 5.95
CA LYS A 116 22.62 13.93 6.70
C LYS A 116 23.94 13.88 6.21
N GLY A 117 24.30 12.86 5.62
CA GLY A 117 25.57 12.85 5.05
C GLY A 117 25.69 13.96 4.13
N ASP A 118 24.65 14.26 3.46
CA ASP A 118 24.79 15.29 2.58
C ASP A 118 24.94 16.55 3.22
N LYS A 119 24.56 16.70 4.37
CA LYS A 119 24.68 17.91 4.89
C LYS A 119 26.04 18.22 5.15
N LYS A 120 26.86 17.58 5.05
CA LYS A 120 28.09 17.95 5.32
C LYS A 120 28.65 18.64 4.40
#